data_34f54e3e422457f443110b0f0ddad36b
#
_entry.id   34f54e3e422457f443110b0f0ddad36b
#
_cell.length_a   1.000
_cell.length_b   1.000
_cell.length_c   1.000
_cell.angle_alpha   90.00
_cell.angle_beta   90.00
_cell.angle_gamma   90.00
#
_symmetry.space_group_name_H-M   'P 1'
#
loop_
_entity.id
_entity.type
_entity.pdbx_description
1 polymer ?
#
loop_
_entity_poly.entity_id
_entity_poly.type
_entity_poly.pdbx_seq_one_letter_code
_entity_poly.pdbx_strand_id
1 'polypeptide(L)'
;MNVGFDLDKIFINTPPFVPSKIIDFFYKEKVDHKLRYRIPSRLEQILRIISHYPLFRQPIAENMNFINKLALAKKNKYYLISSRFGFLKKRTDTLIKKCRFDKIFNDMYFNYDNKQPHEFKNEIIKKLDLDILVDDDLQLLEYLTDKNPKTKFFWLNEKVSKPLKKNLFAIKYLSEMLY
;
A
#
# COMPACT_ATOMS: atom_id res chain seq x y z
N MET A 1 -19.58 -0.06 -1.08
CA MET A 1 -18.42 0.81 -0.84
C MET A 1 -17.27 0.39 -1.74
N ASN A 2 -16.43 1.35 -2.11
CA ASN A 2 -15.19 1.15 -2.84
C ASN A 2 -14.02 1.21 -1.84
N VAL A 3 -13.31 0.10 -1.66
CA VAL A 3 -12.26 -0.05 -0.63
C VAL A 3 -10.92 -0.35 -1.30
N GLY A 4 -9.94 0.53 -1.11
CA GLY A 4 -8.58 0.39 -1.61
C GLY A 4 -7.63 -0.15 -0.53
N PHE A 5 -6.69 -0.97 -0.93
CA PHE A 5 -5.62 -1.49 -0.07
C PHE A 5 -4.27 -1.30 -0.75
N ASP A 6 -3.26 -0.89 0.01
CA ASP A 6 -1.88 -1.04 -0.46
C ASP A 6 -1.45 -2.52 -0.46
N LEU A 7 -0.34 -2.82 -1.10
CA LEU A 7 0.19 -4.17 -1.25
C LEU A 7 1.23 -4.50 -0.18
N ASP A 8 2.26 -3.66 -0.08
CA ASP A 8 3.42 -3.91 0.77
C ASP A 8 3.07 -3.65 2.24
N LYS A 9 3.50 -4.52 3.15
CA LYS A 9 3.17 -4.54 4.58
C LYS A 9 1.67 -4.67 4.91
N ILE A 10 0.79 -4.59 3.92
CA ILE A 10 -0.63 -4.93 4.10
C ILE A 10 -0.85 -6.42 3.83
N PHE A 11 -0.48 -6.91 2.66
CA PHE A 11 -0.65 -8.32 2.28
C PHE A 11 0.67 -9.08 2.16
N ILE A 12 1.78 -8.37 1.99
CA ILE A 12 3.09 -8.94 1.72
C ILE A 12 4.11 -8.41 2.72
N ASN A 13 4.79 -9.29 3.41
CA ASN A 13 5.84 -8.93 4.36
C ASN A 13 7.02 -8.20 3.70
N THR A 14 7.74 -7.41 4.50
CA THR A 14 9.06 -6.89 4.11
C THR A 14 10.07 -8.04 3.96
N PRO A 15 11.11 -7.88 3.13
CA PRO A 15 12.18 -8.87 3.06
C PRO A 15 12.83 -9.06 4.44
N PRO A 16 13.06 -10.30 4.89
CA PRO A 16 13.54 -10.58 6.26
C PRO A 16 14.93 -10.01 6.57
N PHE A 17 15.71 -9.66 5.55
CA PHE A 17 17.10 -9.18 5.71
C PHE A 17 17.23 -7.66 5.56
N VAL A 18 16.14 -6.91 5.36
CA VAL A 18 16.19 -5.46 5.17
C VAL A 18 15.42 -4.78 6.31
N PRO A 19 16.11 -4.17 7.27
CA PRO A 19 15.46 -3.41 8.33
C PRO A 19 14.56 -2.30 7.75
N SER A 20 13.37 -2.13 8.32
CA SER A 20 12.39 -1.11 7.88
C SER A 20 12.98 0.31 7.84
N LYS A 21 13.87 0.64 8.79
CA LYS A 21 14.58 1.93 8.82
C LYS A 21 15.44 2.18 7.58
N ILE A 22 16.06 1.13 7.03
CA ILE A 22 16.86 1.22 5.80
C ILE A 22 15.92 1.46 4.60
N ILE A 23 14.79 0.80 4.57
CA ILE A 23 13.77 1.01 3.54
C ILE A 23 13.30 2.47 3.57
N ASP A 24 12.90 2.97 4.72
CA ASP A 24 12.42 4.35 4.89
C ASP A 24 13.48 5.38 4.47
N PHE A 25 14.74 5.17 4.82
CA PHE A 25 15.86 6.03 4.42
C PHE A 25 16.03 6.11 2.89
N PHE A 26 15.86 4.99 2.18
CA PHE A 26 15.99 4.97 0.72
C PHE A 26 14.75 5.49 -0.03
N TYR A 27 13.59 5.57 0.61
CA TYR A 27 12.34 5.95 -0.06
C TYR A 27 11.95 7.41 0.17
N LYS A 28 12.31 8.01 1.31
CA LYS A 28 11.82 9.33 1.73
C LYS A 28 12.94 10.36 1.69
N GLU A 29 12.73 11.41 0.90
CA GLU A 29 13.56 12.59 0.88
C GLU A 29 12.83 13.71 1.62
N LYS A 30 13.46 14.29 2.65
CA LYS A 30 12.92 15.49 3.32
C LYS A 30 13.42 16.71 2.56
N VAL A 31 12.62 17.24 1.66
CA VAL A 31 12.88 18.50 0.96
C VAL A 31 11.76 19.48 1.30
N ASP A 32 12.08 20.57 1.99
CA ASP A 32 11.21 21.74 2.22
C ASP A 32 9.77 21.44 2.63
N HIS A 33 9.56 20.60 3.66
CA HIS A 33 8.23 20.21 4.17
C HIS A 33 7.26 19.58 3.14
N LYS A 34 7.75 19.24 1.91
CA LYS A 34 6.96 18.56 0.88
C LYS A 34 7.26 17.07 0.90
N LEU A 35 6.21 16.27 0.85
CA LEU A 35 6.32 14.82 0.70
C LEU A 35 6.90 14.52 -0.68
N ARG A 36 8.13 14.01 -0.73
CA ARG A 36 8.79 13.62 -1.96
C ARG A 36 9.41 12.24 -1.80
N TYR A 37 9.17 11.39 -2.78
CA TYR A 37 9.76 10.06 -2.84
C TYR A 37 10.87 10.05 -3.88
N ARG A 38 12.04 9.58 -3.47
CA ARG A 38 13.18 9.49 -4.36
C ARG A 38 13.01 8.32 -5.34
N ILE A 39 13.25 8.60 -6.63
CA ILE A 39 13.39 7.54 -7.64
C ILE A 39 14.76 6.87 -7.41
N PRO A 40 14.81 5.54 -7.20
CA PRO A 40 16.07 4.84 -6.92
C PRO A 40 17.06 4.93 -8.08
N SER A 41 18.34 5.02 -7.76
CA SER A 41 19.43 4.87 -8.73
C SER A 41 19.43 3.46 -9.35
N ARG A 42 20.12 3.25 -10.46
CA ARG A 42 20.16 1.94 -11.16
C ARG A 42 20.62 0.80 -10.26
N LEU A 43 21.63 1.01 -9.41
CA LEU A 43 22.10 0.01 -8.45
C LEU A 43 21.05 -0.31 -7.40
N GLU A 44 20.38 0.69 -6.86
CA GLU A 44 19.28 0.52 -5.91
C GLU A 44 18.10 -0.21 -6.54
N GLN A 45 17.79 0.04 -7.82
CA GLN A 45 16.76 -0.70 -8.55
C GLN A 45 17.09 -2.18 -8.64
N ILE A 46 18.35 -2.55 -8.93
CA ILE A 46 18.79 -3.95 -8.98
C ILE A 46 18.62 -4.61 -7.60
N LEU A 47 19.08 -3.95 -6.53
CA LEU A 47 18.92 -4.47 -5.16
C LEU A 47 17.44 -4.65 -4.80
N ARG A 48 16.59 -3.71 -5.19
CA ARG A 48 15.13 -3.81 -4.98
C ARG A 48 14.51 -4.95 -5.80
N ILE A 49 14.91 -5.15 -7.05
CA ILE A 49 14.44 -6.28 -7.86
C ILE A 49 14.79 -7.61 -7.19
N ILE A 50 15.98 -7.72 -6.59
CA ILE A 50 16.42 -8.92 -5.86
C ILE A 50 15.59 -9.08 -4.59
N SER A 51 15.46 -8.02 -3.77
CA SER A 51 14.71 -8.07 -2.51
C SER A 51 13.19 -8.30 -2.70
N HIS A 52 12.66 -8.02 -3.90
CA HIS A 52 11.28 -8.29 -4.28
C HIS A 52 11.07 -9.65 -4.93
N TYR A 53 12.06 -10.53 -4.86
CA TYR A 53 11.87 -11.90 -5.34
C TYR A 53 10.78 -12.60 -4.50
N PRO A 54 9.81 -13.32 -5.12
CA PRO A 54 8.67 -13.90 -4.41
C PRO A 54 9.02 -14.88 -3.28
N LEU A 55 10.25 -15.42 -3.28
CA LEU A 55 10.75 -16.24 -2.19
C LEU A 55 10.94 -15.44 -0.89
N PHE A 56 11.37 -14.17 -1.00
CA PHE A 56 11.61 -13.29 0.17
C PHE A 56 10.38 -12.48 0.58
N ARG A 57 9.33 -12.51 -0.23
CA ARG A 57 8.11 -11.70 -0.04
C ARG A 57 6.94 -12.64 0.25
N GLN A 58 6.84 -13.05 1.51
CA GLN A 58 5.78 -13.96 1.93
C GLN A 58 4.48 -13.21 2.20
N PRO A 59 3.32 -13.80 1.84
CA PRO A 59 2.03 -13.23 2.18
C PRO A 59 1.79 -13.25 3.69
N ILE A 60 1.13 -12.21 4.20
CA ILE A 60 0.67 -12.11 5.59
C ILE A 60 -0.62 -12.91 5.71
N ALA A 61 -0.53 -14.11 6.28
CA ALA A 61 -1.62 -15.10 6.27
C ALA A 61 -2.93 -14.55 6.87
N GLU A 62 -2.85 -13.81 7.99
CA GLU A 62 -4.02 -13.21 8.64
C GLU A 62 -4.76 -12.24 7.69
N ASN A 63 -4.01 -11.32 7.08
CA ASN A 63 -4.57 -10.32 6.18
C ASN A 63 -5.11 -10.94 4.88
N MET A 64 -4.43 -11.98 4.37
CA MET A 64 -4.93 -12.75 3.23
C MET A 64 -6.24 -13.47 3.54
N ASN A 65 -6.34 -14.09 4.71
CA ASN A 65 -7.58 -14.74 5.15
C ASN A 65 -8.71 -13.73 5.32
N PHE A 66 -8.41 -12.55 5.87
CA PHE A 66 -9.39 -11.48 6.04
C PHE A 66 -9.93 -10.99 4.70
N ILE A 67 -9.06 -10.62 3.75
CA ILE A 67 -9.51 -10.11 2.45
C ILE A 67 -10.26 -11.16 1.62
N ASN A 68 -9.87 -12.44 1.71
CA ASN A 68 -10.59 -13.54 1.07
C ASN A 68 -12.03 -13.65 1.60
N LYS A 69 -12.22 -13.56 2.94
CA LYS A 69 -13.57 -13.58 3.54
C LYS A 69 -14.42 -12.40 3.05
N LEU A 70 -13.83 -11.21 2.98
CA LEU A 70 -14.53 -10.01 2.49
C LEU A 70 -14.91 -10.14 1.00
N ALA A 71 -14.02 -10.66 0.17
CA ALA A 71 -14.27 -10.86 -1.26
C ALA A 71 -15.41 -11.86 -1.50
N LEU A 72 -15.45 -12.95 -0.73
CA LEU A 72 -16.52 -13.94 -0.79
C LEU A 72 -17.89 -13.36 -0.40
N ALA A 73 -17.93 -12.43 0.52
CA ALA A 73 -19.19 -11.78 0.94
C ALA A 73 -19.81 -10.87 -0.13
N LYS A 74 -19.05 -10.43 -1.13
CA LYS A 74 -19.49 -9.61 -2.30
C LYS A 74 -20.27 -8.32 -1.94
N LYS A 75 -20.10 -7.81 -0.72
CA LYS A 75 -20.83 -6.61 -0.25
C LYS A 75 -20.23 -5.30 -0.76
N ASN A 76 -18.92 -5.30 -1.04
CA ASN A 76 -18.16 -4.13 -1.45
C ASN A 76 -17.28 -4.46 -2.66
N LYS A 77 -16.72 -3.42 -3.30
CA LYS A 77 -15.67 -3.56 -4.30
C LYS A 77 -14.31 -3.33 -3.65
N TYR A 78 -13.38 -4.23 -3.90
CA TYR A 78 -12.03 -4.18 -3.33
C TYR A 78 -11.00 -3.96 -4.42
N TYR A 79 -10.08 -3.04 -4.19
CA TYR A 79 -9.05 -2.63 -5.14
C TYR A 79 -7.66 -2.74 -4.51
N LEU A 80 -6.70 -3.27 -5.26
CA LEU A 80 -5.30 -3.27 -4.87
C LEU A 80 -4.60 -2.08 -5.52
N ILE A 81 -3.98 -1.21 -4.71
CA ILE A 81 -3.39 0.06 -5.18
C ILE A 81 -1.95 0.14 -4.68
N SER A 82 -0.98 -0.17 -5.52
CA SER A 82 0.43 -0.22 -5.11
C SER A 82 1.28 0.83 -5.83
N SER A 83 2.04 1.58 -5.05
CA SER A 83 2.98 2.58 -5.57
C SER A 83 4.30 2.01 -6.10
N ARG A 84 4.39 0.70 -6.31
CA ARG A 84 5.58 0.06 -6.88
C ARG A 84 5.88 0.61 -8.26
N PHE A 85 7.13 1.05 -8.46
CA PHE A 85 7.63 1.60 -9.71
C PHE A 85 7.74 0.55 -10.84
N GLY A 86 7.76 1.01 -12.09
CA GLY A 86 7.77 0.20 -13.29
C GLY A 86 8.90 -0.84 -13.36
N PHE A 87 10.08 -0.56 -12.79
CA PHE A 87 11.19 -1.54 -12.75
C PHE A 87 10.87 -2.79 -11.91
N LEU A 88 9.85 -2.74 -11.03
CA LEU A 88 9.36 -3.89 -10.25
C LEU A 88 8.22 -4.65 -10.93
N LYS A 89 7.75 -4.21 -12.12
CA LYS A 89 6.59 -4.79 -12.80
C LYS A 89 6.63 -6.31 -12.87
N LYS A 90 7.71 -6.89 -13.41
CA LYS A 90 7.86 -8.34 -13.56
C LYS A 90 7.75 -9.08 -12.22
N ARG A 91 8.33 -8.52 -11.15
CA ARG A 91 8.26 -9.11 -9.79
C ARG A 91 6.87 -9.01 -9.21
N THR A 92 6.22 -7.89 -9.43
CA THR A 92 4.83 -7.64 -8.99
C THR A 92 3.87 -8.59 -9.70
N ASP A 93 3.95 -8.71 -11.02
CA ASP A 93 3.10 -9.61 -11.81
C ASP A 93 3.24 -11.09 -11.36
N THR A 94 4.49 -11.52 -11.06
CA THR A 94 4.74 -12.87 -10.52
C THR A 94 4.10 -13.06 -9.15
N LEU A 95 4.19 -12.04 -8.27
CA LEU A 95 3.61 -12.07 -6.93
C LEU A 95 2.07 -12.10 -6.99
N ILE A 96 1.47 -11.28 -7.83
CA ILE A 96 0.01 -11.23 -8.04
C ILE A 96 -0.53 -12.61 -8.41
N LYS A 97 0.12 -13.27 -9.38
CA LYS A 97 -0.24 -14.63 -9.81
C LYS A 97 -0.07 -15.66 -8.67
N LYS A 98 1.07 -15.60 -7.95
CA LYS A 98 1.36 -16.51 -6.83
C LYS A 98 0.30 -16.40 -5.73
N CYS A 99 -0.12 -15.18 -5.37
CA CYS A 99 -1.11 -14.91 -4.32
C CYS A 99 -2.55 -14.95 -4.83
N ARG A 100 -2.78 -15.16 -6.13
CA ARG A 100 -4.10 -15.19 -6.77
C ARG A 100 -4.92 -13.92 -6.49
N PHE A 101 -4.28 -12.76 -6.44
CA PHE A 101 -4.95 -11.49 -6.17
C PHE A 101 -5.97 -11.12 -7.25
N ASP A 102 -5.79 -11.62 -8.47
CA ASP A 102 -6.75 -11.53 -9.57
C ASP A 102 -8.12 -12.17 -9.27
N LYS A 103 -8.19 -13.06 -8.27
CA LYS A 103 -9.45 -13.69 -7.81
C LYS A 103 -10.08 -12.98 -6.61
N ILE A 104 -9.33 -12.07 -5.97
CA ILE A 104 -9.72 -11.40 -4.73
C ILE A 104 -10.18 -9.97 -5.01
N PHE A 105 -9.41 -9.22 -5.79
CA PHE A 105 -9.66 -7.81 -6.08
C PHE A 105 -10.47 -7.63 -7.36
N ASN A 106 -11.38 -6.66 -7.34
CA ASN A 106 -12.17 -6.29 -8.52
C ASN A 106 -11.29 -5.67 -9.62
N ASP A 107 -10.27 -4.90 -9.22
CA ASP A 107 -9.25 -4.37 -10.12
C ASP A 107 -7.97 -4.02 -9.34
N MET A 108 -6.85 -3.82 -10.06
CA MET A 108 -5.55 -3.58 -9.48
C MET A 108 -4.83 -2.45 -10.21
N TYR A 109 -4.28 -1.50 -9.44
CA TYR A 109 -3.61 -0.30 -9.95
C TYR A 109 -2.17 -0.24 -9.47
N PHE A 110 -1.25 -0.05 -10.42
CA PHE A 110 0.19 -0.04 -10.16
C PHE A 110 0.83 1.20 -10.76
N ASN A 111 1.77 1.80 -10.04
CA ASN A 111 2.48 3.02 -10.45
C ASN A 111 3.63 2.73 -11.44
N TYR A 112 3.32 2.06 -12.55
CA TYR A 112 4.35 1.69 -13.53
C TYR A 112 4.87 2.88 -14.35
N ASP A 113 4.16 4.01 -14.34
CA ASP A 113 4.59 5.27 -14.94
C ASP A 113 5.57 6.07 -14.07
N ASN A 114 5.93 5.52 -12.89
CA ASN A 114 6.88 6.12 -11.94
C ASN A 114 6.49 7.52 -11.45
N LYS A 115 5.19 7.79 -11.30
CA LYS A 115 4.69 9.01 -10.65
C LYS A 115 5.09 9.05 -9.18
N GLN A 116 5.02 10.23 -8.55
CA GLN A 116 5.17 10.32 -7.11
C GLN A 116 4.06 9.48 -6.42
N PRO A 117 4.37 8.64 -5.43
CA PRO A 117 3.39 7.76 -4.77
C PRO A 117 2.11 8.45 -4.30
N HIS A 118 2.25 9.65 -3.73
CA HIS A 118 1.12 10.43 -3.24
C HIS A 118 0.25 11.00 -4.37
N GLU A 119 0.83 11.36 -5.51
CA GLU A 119 0.10 11.81 -6.70
C GLU A 119 -0.65 10.65 -7.32
N PHE A 120 0.04 9.52 -7.54
CA PHE A 120 -0.56 8.31 -8.08
C PHE A 120 -1.75 7.84 -7.25
N LYS A 121 -1.58 7.69 -5.91
CA LYS A 121 -2.69 7.24 -5.05
C LYS A 121 -3.82 8.25 -5.02
N ASN A 122 -3.53 9.55 -5.00
CA ASN A 122 -4.57 10.59 -5.06
C ASN A 122 -5.40 10.52 -6.36
N GLU A 123 -4.76 10.27 -7.52
CA GLU A 123 -5.46 10.06 -8.79
C GLU A 123 -6.39 8.84 -8.74
N ILE A 124 -5.90 7.72 -8.18
CA ILE A 124 -6.71 6.49 -8.08
C ILE A 124 -7.88 6.64 -7.09
N ILE A 125 -7.67 7.31 -5.95
CA ILE A 125 -8.74 7.61 -4.99
C ILE A 125 -9.88 8.36 -5.69
N LYS A 126 -9.55 9.40 -6.45
CA LYS A 126 -10.54 10.20 -7.19
C LYS A 126 -11.19 9.42 -8.32
N LYS A 127 -10.40 8.66 -9.09
CA LYS A 127 -10.90 7.84 -10.22
C LYS A 127 -11.92 6.81 -9.77
N LEU A 128 -11.72 6.20 -8.60
CA LEU A 128 -12.56 5.13 -8.08
C LEU A 128 -13.62 5.62 -7.09
N ASP A 129 -13.63 6.91 -6.75
CA ASP A 129 -14.44 7.47 -5.67
C ASP A 129 -14.35 6.59 -4.41
N LEU A 130 -13.12 6.41 -3.91
CA LEU A 130 -12.86 5.49 -2.80
C LEU A 130 -13.48 5.98 -1.50
N ASP A 131 -14.27 5.11 -0.87
CA ASP A 131 -14.80 5.33 0.49
C ASP A 131 -13.71 5.11 1.55
N ILE A 132 -12.83 4.12 1.30
CA ILE A 132 -11.80 3.70 2.26
C ILE A 132 -10.48 3.44 1.52
N LEU A 133 -9.35 3.85 2.14
CA LEU A 133 -8.01 3.41 1.78
C LEU A 133 -7.26 2.92 3.02
N VAL A 134 -6.63 1.75 2.92
CA VAL A 134 -5.76 1.16 3.94
C VAL A 134 -4.32 1.15 3.45
N ASP A 135 -3.39 1.68 4.27
CA ASP A 135 -1.97 1.81 3.92
C ASP A 135 -1.09 1.73 5.18
N ASP A 136 0.20 1.42 5.04
CA ASP A 136 1.19 1.43 6.13
C ASP A 136 2.00 2.73 6.21
N ASP A 137 1.94 3.59 5.20
CA ASP A 137 2.69 4.86 5.16
C ASP A 137 1.88 6.03 5.74
N LEU A 138 2.13 6.35 7.04
CA LEU A 138 1.44 7.45 7.72
C LEU A 138 1.60 8.80 7.00
N GLN A 139 2.81 9.15 6.53
CA GLN A 139 3.05 10.45 5.88
C GLN A 139 2.27 10.58 4.57
N LEU A 140 2.18 9.48 3.82
CA LEU A 140 1.36 9.40 2.62
C LEU A 140 -0.13 9.60 2.97
N LEU A 141 -0.61 8.90 3.98
CA LEU A 141 -2.00 9.02 4.43
C LEU A 141 -2.33 10.42 4.94
N GLU A 142 -1.44 11.06 5.70
CA GLU A 142 -1.61 12.45 6.16
C GLU A 142 -1.75 13.43 4.99
N TYR A 143 -0.98 13.26 3.92
CA TYR A 143 -1.11 14.05 2.70
C TYR A 143 -2.44 13.79 1.99
N LEU A 144 -2.84 12.52 1.86
CA LEU A 144 -4.06 12.14 1.14
C LEU A 144 -5.33 12.57 1.87
N THR A 145 -5.33 12.58 3.21
CA THR A 145 -6.45 13.05 4.05
C THR A 145 -6.85 14.47 3.74
N ASP A 146 -5.87 15.36 3.56
CA ASP A 146 -6.13 16.77 3.25
C ASP A 146 -6.72 16.97 1.86
N LYS A 147 -6.43 16.05 0.93
CA LYS A 147 -6.89 16.12 -0.46
C LYS A 147 -8.24 15.41 -0.71
N ASN A 148 -8.60 14.49 0.18
CA ASN A 148 -9.77 13.62 0.01
C ASN A 148 -10.60 13.54 1.32
N PRO A 149 -11.31 14.61 1.71
CA PRO A 149 -11.99 14.69 3.01
C PRO A 149 -13.16 13.72 3.17
N LYS A 150 -13.66 13.14 2.07
CA LYS A 150 -14.76 12.16 2.09
C LYS A 150 -14.26 10.73 2.29
N THR A 151 -13.00 10.43 1.94
CA THR A 151 -12.40 9.11 2.09
C THR A 151 -11.94 8.89 3.52
N LYS A 152 -12.25 7.72 4.09
CA LYS A 152 -11.67 7.27 5.38
C LYS A 152 -10.35 6.58 5.11
N PHE A 153 -9.35 6.95 5.88
CA PHE A 153 -8.00 6.39 5.78
C PHE A 153 -7.68 5.54 7.01
N PHE A 154 -7.15 4.34 6.81
CA PHE A 154 -6.72 3.46 7.87
C PHE A 154 -5.22 3.22 7.76
N TRP A 155 -4.51 3.62 8.81
CA TRP A 155 -3.09 3.38 8.95
C TRP A 155 -2.86 2.06 9.69
N LEU A 156 -2.41 1.03 8.96
CA LEU A 156 -2.07 -0.25 9.56
C LEU A 156 -0.69 -0.17 10.22
N ASN A 157 -0.66 -0.18 11.57
CA ASN A 157 0.58 -0.15 12.33
C ASN A 157 0.40 -0.81 13.72
N GLU A 158 1.37 -1.61 14.12
CA GLU A 158 1.39 -2.25 15.44
C GLU A 158 1.55 -1.27 16.61
N LYS A 159 2.12 -0.09 16.36
CA LYS A 159 2.44 0.93 17.37
C LYS A 159 1.55 2.16 17.19
N VAL A 160 0.36 2.12 17.75
CA VAL A 160 -0.55 3.27 17.76
C VAL A 160 -0.22 4.17 18.95
N SER A 161 0.23 5.42 18.69
CA SER A 161 0.65 6.33 19.77
C SER A 161 0.34 7.81 19.57
N LYS A 162 -0.41 8.21 18.52
CA LYS A 162 -0.63 9.64 18.24
C LYS A 162 -2.07 9.94 17.88
N PRO A 163 -2.62 11.11 18.30
CA PRO A 163 -3.87 11.60 17.77
C PRO A 163 -3.71 11.85 16.26
N LEU A 164 -4.65 11.37 15.47
CA LEU A 164 -4.66 11.44 14.02
C LEU A 164 -5.69 12.46 13.53
N LYS A 165 -5.63 12.81 12.23
CA LYS A 165 -6.62 13.69 11.59
C LYS A 165 -8.02 13.06 11.62
N LYS A 166 -9.07 13.87 11.47
CA LYS A 166 -10.48 13.48 11.63
C LYS A 166 -10.90 12.24 10.79
N ASN A 167 -10.36 12.08 9.59
CA ASN A 167 -10.68 10.96 8.69
C ASN A 167 -9.53 9.95 8.55
N LEU A 168 -8.54 9.97 9.45
CA LEU A 168 -7.41 9.05 9.51
C LEU A 168 -7.42 8.29 10.84
N PHE A 169 -7.49 6.97 10.75
CA PHE A 169 -7.62 6.07 11.89
C PHE A 169 -6.42 5.12 11.92
N ALA A 170 -5.84 4.91 13.10
CA ALA A 170 -4.83 3.88 13.28
C ALA A 170 -5.50 2.55 13.63
N ILE A 171 -5.07 1.49 12.99
CA ILE A 171 -5.52 0.14 13.25
C ILE A 171 -4.32 -0.80 13.40
N LYS A 172 -4.46 -1.78 14.27
CA LYS A 172 -3.46 -2.85 14.45
C LYS A 172 -3.75 -4.05 13.54
N TYR A 173 -5.02 -4.33 13.33
CA TYR A 173 -5.51 -5.44 12.51
C TYR A 173 -6.47 -4.94 11.44
N LEU A 174 -6.46 -5.55 10.25
CA LEU A 174 -7.39 -5.17 9.18
C LEU A 174 -8.87 -5.32 9.57
N SER A 175 -9.18 -6.22 10.50
CA SER A 175 -10.56 -6.41 10.99
C SER A 175 -11.14 -5.18 11.68
N GLU A 176 -10.30 -4.31 12.23
CA GLU A 176 -10.75 -3.10 12.93
C GLU A 176 -11.33 -2.03 11.98
N MET A 177 -11.06 -2.13 10.67
CA MET A 177 -11.65 -1.21 9.66
C MET A 177 -13.17 -1.37 9.48
N LEU A 178 -13.77 -2.42 10.03
CA LEU A 178 -15.18 -2.72 9.90
C LEU A 178 -16.05 -2.08 11.00
N TYR A 179 -15.43 -1.44 11.98
CA TYR A 179 -16.06 -0.77 13.12
C TYR A 179 -15.79 0.74 13.04
#